data_b37ca27911abf95b879a4d5ed1681384
#
_entry.id   b37ca27911abf95b879a4d5ed1681384
#
_cell.length_a   1.000
_cell.length_b   1.000
_cell.length_c   1.000
_cell.angle_alpha   90.00
_cell.angle_beta   90.00
_cell.angle_gamma   90.00
#
_symmetry.space_group_name_H-M   'P 1'
#
loop_
_entity.id
_entity.type
_entity.pdbx_description
1 polymer ?
#
loop_
_entity_poly.entity_id
_entity_poly.type
_entity_poly.pdbx_seq_one_letter_code
_entity_poly.pdbx_strand_id
1 'polypeptide(L)'
;MKVLILGAGRVGGSLARALVSNGYDVAIIDQDKNALNSLEEKLDILTIEGHASHPVSIKKSSADESTTVIAVTSNDEVNIIACQIAKKSFNVKKTICRITDSAYGNDLTVFGDNAIDILISPENEVKNHLKDLICLLYTSDAADDTCC
;
A
#
# COMPACT_ATOMS: atom_id res chain seq x y z
N MET A 1 8.99 -9.86 5.29
CA MET A 1 7.85 -9.46 4.45
C MET A 1 8.08 -8.04 3.94
N LYS A 2 7.87 -7.84 2.68
CA LYS A 2 8.06 -6.55 2.03
C LYS A 2 6.74 -5.85 1.83
N VAL A 3 6.72 -4.56 2.13
CA VAL A 3 5.54 -3.71 1.92
C VAL A 3 5.91 -2.59 0.96
N LEU A 4 5.13 -2.44 -0.10
CA LEU A 4 5.26 -1.35 -1.06
C LEU A 4 4.11 -0.37 -0.85
N ILE A 5 4.45 0.85 -0.46
CA ILE A 5 3.47 1.92 -0.27
C ILE A 5 3.47 2.82 -1.51
N LEU A 6 2.29 3.09 -2.03
CA LEU A 6 2.10 4.00 -3.16
C LEU A 6 1.47 5.28 -2.63
N GLY A 7 2.25 6.35 -2.62
CA GLY A 7 1.88 7.64 -2.09
C GLY A 7 2.63 7.98 -0.81
N ALA A 8 3.38 9.09 -0.82
CA ALA A 8 4.20 9.54 0.31
C ALA A 8 3.60 10.76 1.02
N GLY A 9 2.30 10.93 0.92
CA GLY A 9 1.59 11.97 1.62
C GLY A 9 1.42 11.64 3.11
N ARG A 10 0.47 12.30 3.76
CA ARG A 10 0.21 12.11 5.19
C ARG A 10 -0.04 10.65 5.55
N VAL A 11 -0.91 10.00 4.79
CA VAL A 11 -1.30 8.61 5.05
C VAL A 11 -0.13 7.67 4.80
N GLY A 12 0.49 7.77 3.62
CA GLY A 12 1.62 6.91 3.25
C GLY A 12 2.82 7.08 4.17
N GLY A 13 3.12 8.31 4.55
CA GLY A 13 4.20 8.60 5.49
C GLY A 13 3.97 8.02 6.87
N SER A 14 2.74 8.12 7.38
CA SER A 14 2.38 7.54 8.68
C SER A 14 2.45 6.02 8.65
N LEU A 15 2.00 5.41 7.56
CA LEU A 15 2.12 3.96 7.36
C LEU A 15 3.57 3.52 7.33
N ALA A 16 4.42 4.23 6.59
CA ALA A 16 5.83 3.90 6.48
C ALA A 16 6.50 3.90 7.85
N ARG A 17 6.25 4.92 8.65
CA ARG A 17 6.81 5.01 10.01
C ARG A 17 6.39 3.84 10.87
N ALA A 18 5.10 3.52 10.86
CA ALA A 18 4.56 2.43 11.68
C ALA A 18 5.10 1.06 11.25
N LEU A 19 5.16 0.82 9.94
CA LEU A 19 5.63 -0.46 9.41
C LEU A 19 7.12 -0.66 9.67
N VAL A 20 7.92 0.37 9.50
CA VAL A 20 9.36 0.31 9.82
C VAL A 20 9.55 0.02 11.31
N SER A 21 8.76 0.66 12.18
CA SER A 21 8.82 0.42 13.62
C SER A 21 8.47 -1.01 14.00
N ASN A 22 7.70 -1.68 13.17
CA ASN A 22 7.30 -3.08 13.38
C ASN A 22 8.19 -4.08 12.63
N GLY A 23 9.30 -3.63 12.09
CA GLY A 23 10.30 -4.49 11.48
C GLY A 23 10.04 -4.90 10.03
N TYR A 24 9.09 -4.24 9.35
CA TYR A 24 8.83 -4.53 7.94
C TYR A 24 9.85 -3.85 7.03
N ASP A 25 10.13 -4.50 5.92
CA ASP A 25 10.95 -3.95 4.84
C ASP A 25 10.03 -3.11 3.94
N VAL A 26 10.25 -1.81 3.92
CA VAL A 26 9.33 -0.86 3.28
C VAL A 26 9.97 -0.16 2.09
N ALA A 27 9.24 -0.13 0.98
CA ALA A 27 9.53 0.73 -0.17
C ALA A 27 8.35 1.67 -0.38
N ILE A 28 8.61 2.87 -0.89
CA ILE A 28 7.55 3.87 -1.12
C ILE A 28 7.77 4.56 -2.46
N ILE A 29 6.70 4.74 -3.21
CA ILE A 29 6.71 5.41 -4.52
C ILE A 29 5.90 6.70 -4.43
N ASP A 30 6.45 7.80 -4.90
CA ASP A 30 5.73 9.07 -5.06
C ASP A 30 6.40 9.91 -6.14
N GLN A 31 5.64 10.81 -6.74
CA GLN A 31 6.16 11.78 -7.70
C GLN A 31 6.83 12.97 -7.01
N ASP A 32 6.51 13.21 -5.74
CA ASP A 32 7.05 14.32 -4.97
C ASP A 32 8.38 13.92 -4.31
N LYS A 33 9.46 14.35 -4.93
CA LYS A 33 10.80 14.07 -4.45
C LYS A 33 11.05 14.64 -3.05
N ASN A 34 10.46 15.78 -2.73
CA ASN A 34 10.63 16.40 -1.42
C ASN A 34 9.99 15.56 -0.32
N ALA A 35 8.81 15.00 -0.57
CA ALA A 35 8.16 14.10 0.36
C ALA A 35 9.00 12.84 0.59
N LEU A 36 9.55 12.28 -0.48
CA LEU A 36 10.42 11.11 -0.40
C LEU A 36 11.69 11.41 0.40
N ASN A 37 12.34 12.53 0.14
CA ASN A 37 13.56 12.93 0.85
C ASN A 37 13.30 13.09 2.34
N SER A 38 12.17 13.66 2.72
CA SER A 38 11.81 13.84 4.13
C SER A 38 11.67 12.51 4.86
N LEU A 39 11.14 11.50 4.19
CA LEU A 39 11.01 10.16 4.77
C LEU A 39 12.36 9.44 4.83
N GLU A 40 13.15 9.57 3.78
CA GLU A 40 14.47 8.94 3.68
C GLU A 40 15.44 9.41 4.75
N GLU A 41 15.34 10.69 5.15
CA GLU A 41 16.15 11.25 6.22
C GLU A 41 15.85 10.64 7.59
N LYS A 42 14.65 10.13 7.79
CA LYS A 42 14.18 9.66 9.10
C LYS A 42 14.02 8.15 9.19
N LEU A 43 13.87 7.47 8.05
CA LEU A 43 13.54 6.06 8.01
C LEU A 43 14.49 5.32 7.08
N ASP A 44 14.77 4.08 7.43
CA ASP A 44 15.52 3.17 6.56
C ASP A 44 14.54 2.50 5.59
N ILE A 45 14.25 3.19 4.50
CA ILE A 45 13.31 2.73 3.49
C ILE A 45 13.88 2.97 2.10
N LEU A 46 13.37 2.20 1.13
CA LEU A 46 13.66 2.45 -0.28
C LEU A 46 12.65 3.47 -0.83
N THR A 47 13.13 4.58 -1.34
CA THR A 47 12.26 5.57 -1.99
C THR A 47 12.42 5.50 -3.50
N ILE A 48 11.32 5.63 -4.21
CA ILE A 48 11.27 5.58 -5.67
C ILE A 48 10.48 6.78 -6.17
N GLU A 49 11.14 7.64 -6.93
CA GLU A 49 10.46 8.75 -7.58
C GLU A 49 9.80 8.25 -8.86
N GLY A 50 8.48 8.39 -8.95
CA GLY A 50 7.73 7.96 -10.11
C GLY A 50 6.23 7.95 -9.89
N HIS A 51 5.50 7.65 -10.94
CA HIS A 51 4.04 7.56 -10.87
C HIS A 51 3.63 6.20 -10.31
N ALA A 52 2.75 6.22 -9.31
CA ALA A 52 2.37 5.01 -8.57
C ALA A 52 1.75 3.92 -9.44
N SER A 53 1.01 4.28 -10.49
CA SER A 53 0.36 3.31 -11.37
C SER A 53 1.19 2.91 -12.58
N HIS A 54 2.40 3.44 -12.73
CA HIS A 54 3.25 3.04 -13.85
C HIS A 54 4.01 1.75 -13.53
N PRO A 55 3.90 0.72 -14.39
CA PRO A 55 4.61 -0.55 -14.14
C PRO A 55 6.11 -0.39 -13.93
N VAL A 56 6.75 0.57 -14.61
CA VAL A 56 8.19 0.81 -14.45
C VAL A 56 8.54 1.23 -13.01
N SER A 57 7.67 2.01 -12.37
CA SER A 57 7.88 2.43 -10.98
C SER A 57 7.76 1.25 -10.03
N ILE A 58 6.73 0.44 -10.22
CA ILE A 58 6.50 -0.77 -9.40
C ILE A 58 7.65 -1.75 -9.57
N LYS A 59 8.15 -1.91 -10.79
CA LYS A 59 9.29 -2.79 -11.08
C LYS A 59 10.54 -2.38 -10.29
N LYS A 60 10.79 -1.09 -10.15
CA LYS A 60 11.94 -0.58 -9.38
C LYS A 60 11.90 -0.97 -7.91
N SER A 61 10.74 -1.28 -7.37
CA SER A 61 10.60 -1.72 -5.98
C SER A 61 10.94 -3.20 -5.80
N SER A 62 11.13 -3.94 -6.89
CA SER A 62 11.32 -5.39 -6.89
C SER A 62 10.13 -6.14 -6.28
N ALA A 63 8.93 -5.62 -6.49
CA ALA A 63 7.70 -6.26 -5.99
C ALA A 63 7.55 -7.66 -6.58
N ASP A 64 7.16 -8.59 -5.76
CA ASP A 64 6.96 -10.00 -6.12
C ASP A 64 5.84 -10.64 -5.29
N GLU A 65 5.78 -11.95 -5.31
CA GLU A 65 4.77 -12.74 -4.59
C GLU A 65 4.84 -12.61 -3.06
N SER A 66 5.94 -12.10 -2.51
CA SER A 66 6.07 -11.85 -1.07
C SER A 66 5.66 -10.44 -0.67
N THR A 67 5.34 -9.60 -1.65
CA THR A 67 5.07 -8.19 -1.43
C THR A 67 3.58 -7.93 -1.14
N THR A 68 3.32 -7.05 -0.19
CA THR A 68 2.01 -6.45 0.02
C THR A 68 2.05 -5.02 -0.49
N VAL A 69 1.10 -4.64 -1.34
CA VAL A 69 0.99 -3.29 -1.90
C VAL A 69 -0.12 -2.53 -1.18
N ILE A 70 0.20 -1.34 -0.73
CA ILE A 70 -0.76 -0.43 -0.09
C ILE A 70 -0.85 0.85 -0.92
N ALA A 71 -1.92 0.99 -1.68
CA ALA A 71 -2.13 2.15 -2.55
C ALA A 71 -2.94 3.21 -1.82
N VAL A 72 -2.28 4.28 -1.43
CA VAL A 72 -2.86 5.36 -0.61
C VAL A 72 -2.54 6.75 -1.16
N THR A 73 -2.49 6.87 -2.47
CA THR A 73 -2.39 8.19 -3.11
C THR A 73 -3.71 8.95 -2.94
N SER A 74 -3.70 10.22 -3.27
CA SER A 74 -4.91 11.05 -3.22
C SER A 74 -5.89 10.77 -4.38
N ASN A 75 -5.53 9.92 -5.31
CA ASN A 75 -6.32 9.65 -6.51
C ASN A 75 -6.81 8.21 -6.50
N ASP A 76 -8.13 8.02 -6.42
CA ASP A 76 -8.76 6.68 -6.36
C ASP A 76 -8.43 5.83 -7.58
N GLU A 77 -8.49 6.42 -8.79
CA GLU A 77 -8.25 5.70 -10.03
C GLU A 77 -6.81 5.19 -10.11
N VAL A 78 -5.86 6.01 -9.67
CA VAL A 78 -4.46 5.60 -9.59
C VAL A 78 -4.30 4.43 -8.63
N ASN A 79 -4.95 4.50 -7.47
CA ASN A 79 -4.89 3.42 -6.47
C ASN A 79 -5.45 2.11 -7.03
N ILE A 80 -6.56 2.18 -7.73
CA ILE A 80 -7.20 1.01 -8.33
C ILE A 80 -6.33 0.41 -9.42
N ILE A 81 -5.86 1.22 -10.35
CA ILE A 81 -5.01 0.77 -11.46
C ILE A 81 -3.70 0.15 -10.94
N ALA A 82 -3.10 0.79 -9.95
CA ALA A 82 -1.86 0.30 -9.37
C ALA A 82 -2.04 -1.09 -8.75
N CYS A 83 -3.14 -1.31 -8.04
CA CYS A 83 -3.46 -2.62 -7.47
C CYS A 83 -3.68 -3.68 -8.55
N GLN A 84 -4.38 -3.33 -9.62
CA GLN A 84 -4.58 -4.23 -10.75
C GLN A 84 -3.26 -4.64 -11.39
N ILE A 85 -2.37 -3.67 -11.63
CA ILE A 85 -1.06 -3.91 -12.23
C ILE A 85 -0.19 -4.75 -11.29
N ALA A 86 -0.18 -4.43 -10.01
CA ALA A 86 0.60 -5.16 -9.01
C ALA A 86 0.21 -6.65 -8.99
N LYS A 87 -1.06 -6.95 -8.98
CA LYS A 87 -1.54 -8.35 -9.00
C LYS A 87 -1.24 -9.04 -10.31
N LYS A 88 -1.57 -8.40 -11.42
CA LYS A 88 -1.51 -9.02 -12.74
C LYS A 88 -0.08 -9.17 -13.27
N SER A 89 0.73 -8.13 -13.10
CA SER A 89 2.06 -8.08 -13.72
C SER A 89 3.18 -8.48 -12.78
N PHE A 90 2.99 -8.35 -11.48
CA PHE A 90 4.03 -8.62 -10.48
C PHE A 90 3.67 -9.73 -9.50
N ASN A 91 2.48 -10.28 -9.62
CA ASN A 91 1.99 -11.39 -8.77
C ASN A 91 2.10 -11.09 -7.28
N VAL A 92 1.88 -9.84 -6.86
CA VAL A 92 1.98 -9.49 -5.45
C VAL A 92 0.98 -10.28 -4.62
N LYS A 93 1.36 -10.59 -3.40
CA LYS A 93 0.59 -11.42 -2.48
C LYS A 93 -0.75 -10.79 -2.10
N LYS A 94 -0.73 -9.50 -1.76
CA LYS A 94 -1.90 -8.81 -1.24
C LYS A 94 -1.90 -7.35 -1.70
N THR A 95 -3.08 -6.84 -2.01
CA THR A 95 -3.29 -5.44 -2.34
C THR A 95 -4.28 -4.80 -1.38
N ILE A 96 -3.94 -3.62 -0.90
CA ILE A 96 -4.78 -2.81 -0.04
C ILE A 96 -4.95 -1.47 -0.75
N CYS A 97 -6.19 -1.06 -0.98
CA CYS A 97 -6.49 0.10 -1.81
C CYS A 97 -7.36 1.09 -1.06
N ARG A 98 -6.94 2.35 -1.07
CA ARG A 98 -7.73 3.46 -0.54
C ARG A 98 -8.65 3.98 -1.64
N ILE A 99 -9.95 4.00 -1.37
CA ILE A 99 -10.96 4.57 -2.26
C ILE A 99 -11.80 5.55 -1.44
N THR A 100 -11.78 6.81 -1.83
CA THR A 100 -12.47 7.88 -1.11
C THR A 100 -13.86 8.15 -1.65
N ASP A 101 -14.09 7.87 -2.93
CA ASP A 101 -15.37 8.14 -3.58
C ASP A 101 -16.33 6.99 -3.34
N SER A 102 -17.40 7.26 -2.59
CA SER A 102 -18.42 6.26 -2.27
C SER A 102 -19.17 5.76 -3.50
N ALA A 103 -19.09 6.47 -4.63
CA ALA A 103 -19.70 6.05 -5.88
C ALA A 103 -19.17 4.72 -6.40
N TYR A 104 -17.95 4.32 -6.01
CA TYR A 104 -17.40 3.02 -6.38
C TYR A 104 -18.06 1.86 -5.64
N GLY A 105 -18.74 2.12 -4.52
CA GLY A 105 -19.38 1.07 -3.73
C GLY A 105 -18.39 0.22 -2.96
N ASN A 106 -18.86 -0.91 -2.47
CA ASN A 106 -18.04 -1.83 -1.65
C ASN A 106 -17.77 -3.17 -2.33
N ASP A 107 -18.23 -3.35 -3.55
CA ASP A 107 -18.00 -4.59 -4.30
C ASP A 107 -16.64 -4.51 -5.02
N LEU A 108 -15.63 -5.11 -4.42
CA LEU A 108 -14.26 -5.09 -4.92
C LEU A 108 -14.10 -5.87 -6.24
N THR A 109 -15.03 -6.76 -6.55
CA THR A 109 -14.95 -7.56 -7.78
C THR A 109 -15.17 -6.73 -9.04
N VAL A 110 -15.75 -5.54 -8.90
CA VAL A 110 -15.91 -4.57 -10.01
C VAL A 110 -14.57 -4.24 -10.67
N PHE A 111 -13.49 -4.26 -9.90
CA PHE A 111 -12.16 -3.89 -10.38
C PHE A 111 -11.35 -5.05 -10.94
N GLY A 112 -11.95 -6.22 -11.01
CA GLY A 112 -11.31 -7.44 -11.47
C GLY A 112 -11.17 -8.45 -10.35
N ASP A 113 -11.13 -9.74 -10.70
CA ASP A 113 -11.01 -10.82 -9.73
C ASP A 113 -9.67 -10.71 -9.00
N ASN A 114 -9.73 -10.64 -7.68
CA ASN A 114 -8.56 -10.57 -6.80
C ASN A 114 -7.65 -9.35 -7.05
N ALA A 115 -8.14 -8.30 -7.71
CA ALA A 115 -7.33 -7.09 -7.93
C ALA A 115 -7.09 -6.32 -6.64
N ILE A 116 -8.11 -6.24 -5.79
CA ILE A 116 -8.07 -5.54 -4.50
C ILE A 116 -8.53 -6.49 -3.41
N ASP A 117 -7.66 -6.76 -2.45
CA ASP A 117 -7.99 -7.66 -1.33
C ASP A 117 -8.67 -6.93 -0.18
N ILE A 118 -8.23 -5.71 0.10
CA ILE A 118 -8.74 -4.92 1.22
C ILE A 118 -8.99 -3.49 0.78
N LEU A 119 -10.15 -2.96 1.16
CA LEU A 119 -10.55 -1.59 0.89
C LEU A 119 -10.37 -0.74 2.14
N ILE A 120 -9.73 0.43 1.98
CA ILE A 120 -9.70 1.45 3.02
C ILE A 120 -10.54 2.63 2.56
N SER A 121 -11.52 3.04 3.37
CA SER A 121 -12.30 4.25 3.12
C SER A 121 -11.81 5.39 4.01
N PRO A 122 -12.09 6.65 3.64
CA PRO A 122 -11.63 7.80 4.43
C PRO A 122 -12.28 7.86 5.82
N GLU A 123 -13.49 7.39 5.95
CA GLU A 123 -14.20 7.34 7.24
C GLU A 123 -13.56 6.34 8.18
N ASN A 124 -12.94 5.33 7.61
CA ASN A 124 -12.20 4.30 8.32
C ASN A 124 -10.71 4.59 8.26
N GLU A 125 -10.36 5.81 8.52
CA GLU A 125 -9.02 6.29 8.31
C GLU A 125 -7.93 5.32 8.77
N VAL A 126 -6.87 5.30 7.99
CA VAL A 126 -5.67 4.54 8.29
C VAL A 126 -5.17 4.78 9.72
N LYS A 127 -5.40 5.97 10.28
CA LYS A 127 -5.08 6.29 11.67
C LYS A 127 -5.73 5.34 12.66
N ASN A 128 -7.01 5.04 12.45
CA ASN A 128 -7.75 4.14 13.33
C ASN A 128 -7.50 2.68 13.00
N HIS A 129 -7.08 2.40 11.77
CA HIS A 129 -6.88 1.05 11.27
C HIS A 129 -5.42 0.65 11.09
N LEU A 130 -4.49 1.53 11.45
CA LEU A 130 -3.07 1.24 11.30
C LEU A 130 -2.70 -0.01 12.08
N LYS A 131 -3.24 -0.15 13.27
CA LYS A 131 -3.07 -1.34 14.09
C LYS A 131 -3.71 -2.55 13.43
N ASP A 132 -4.92 -2.39 12.89
CA ASP A 132 -5.64 -3.47 12.21
C ASP A 132 -4.93 -3.88 10.93
N LEU A 133 -4.37 -2.93 10.18
CA LEU A 133 -3.61 -3.22 8.98
C LEU A 133 -2.35 -4.02 9.30
N ILE A 134 -1.64 -3.66 10.36
CA ILE A 134 -0.48 -4.42 10.81
C ILE A 134 -0.89 -5.83 11.21
N CYS A 135 -2.00 -5.96 11.92
CA CYS A 135 -2.57 -7.26 12.27
C CYS A 135 -2.90 -8.10 11.04
N LEU A 136 -3.51 -7.50 10.04
CA LEU A 136 -3.84 -8.17 8.79
C LEU A 136 -2.60 -8.66 8.05
N LEU A 137 -1.51 -7.90 8.09
CA LEU A 137 -0.24 -8.31 7.51
C LEU A 137 0.34 -9.52 8.22
N TYR A 138 0.25 -9.55 9.55
CA TYR A 138 0.69 -10.69 10.34
C TYR A 138 -0.17 -11.93 10.10
N THR A 139 -1.50 -11.78 10.11
CA THR A 139 -2.41 -12.92 9.94
C THR A 139 -2.33 -13.55 8.57
N SER A 140 -1.81 -12.87 7.57
CA SER A 140 -1.60 -13.48 6.27
C SER A 140 -0.52 -14.56 6.29
N ASP A 141 0.36 -14.55 7.29
CA ASP A 141 1.47 -15.51 7.40
C ASP A 141 1.20 -16.61 8.42
N ALA A 142 0.39 -16.34 9.42
CA ALA A 142 0.06 -17.29 10.45
C ALA A 142 -1.39 -17.10 10.87
N ALA A 143 -2.12 -18.17 11.06
CA ALA A 143 -3.47 -18.11 11.58
C ALA A 143 -3.43 -17.74 13.07
N ASP A 144 -3.07 -16.51 13.36
CA ASP A 144 -2.90 -16.01 14.70
C ASP A 144 -4.03 -15.07 15.07
N ASP A 145 -4.76 -15.42 16.11
CA ASP A 145 -5.92 -14.68 16.59
C ASP A 145 -5.55 -13.55 17.55
N THR A 146 -4.29 -13.30 17.80
CA THR A 146 -3.86 -12.29 18.76
C THR A 146 -4.02 -10.85 18.28
N CYS A 147 -4.36 -10.68 17.01
CA CYS A 147 -4.59 -9.38 16.42
C CYS A 147 -6.04 -8.93 16.63
N CYS A 148 -6.28 -8.13 17.60
CA CYS A 148 -7.63 -7.60 17.84
C CYS A 148 -7.60 -6.20 18.31
#